data_4cd9da774fc77173cb15315a174f1f67
#
_entry.id   4cd9da774fc77173cb15315a174f1f67
#
_cell.length_a   1.000
_cell.length_b   1.000
_cell.length_c   1.000
_cell.angle_alpha   90.00
_cell.angle_beta   90.00
_cell.angle_gamma   90.00
#
_symmetry.space_group_name_H-M   'P 1'
#
loop_
_entity.id
_entity.type
_entity.pdbx_description
1 polymer ?
#
loop_
_entity_poly.entity_id
_entity_poly.type
_entity_poly.pdbx_seq_one_letter_code
_entity_poly.pdbx_strand_id
1 'polypeptide(L)'
;TFGCNDRDPTFKYTLERGVKEGYLIQPTVVKATTPITTQMLSEKGLHIERVDEYGNIKIKNVKRSDFEKTVFNDDTNETFCKIFMDHCKKDPVTNEIGKTIIFCVSQKHASDITQILNEMAHERFPNCYSSDFAEQVTSDVPDSNDMTINFNHDANNLNGTSSFNKNYRTSKTRVCVTVGMMTTGYDCQDLLNVCFMRPVMSPTDFVQMKGRGTRTFNFINLLMSEKEKYSKETLEKKEFLLFDF
;
A
#
# COMPACT_ATOMS: atom_id res chain seq x y z
N THR A 1 5.22 18.18 29.00
CA THR A 1 6.58 17.65 28.83
C THR A 1 6.77 16.49 29.76
N PHE A 2 7.03 15.31 29.21
CA PHE A 2 7.11 14.05 29.95
C PHE A 2 8.50 13.79 30.56
N GLY A 3 9.30 14.83 30.80
CA GLY A 3 10.62 14.71 31.40
C GLY A 3 11.68 14.03 30.51
N CYS A 4 11.40 13.89 29.22
CA CYS A 4 12.34 13.31 28.26
C CYS A 4 13.27 14.37 27.70
N ASN A 5 14.55 14.03 27.55
CA ASN A 5 15.49 14.79 26.74
C ASN A 5 15.36 14.32 25.27
N ASP A 6 15.70 15.19 24.30
CA ASP A 6 15.55 14.92 22.86
C ASP A 6 16.24 13.64 22.36
N ARG A 7 17.17 13.08 23.12
CA ARG A 7 17.93 11.88 22.76
C ARG A 7 17.77 10.71 23.73
N ASP A 8 17.06 10.90 24.84
CA ASP A 8 16.90 9.87 25.87
C ASP A 8 15.44 9.82 26.35
N PRO A 9 14.60 9.07 25.65
CA PRO A 9 13.20 8.93 26.03
C PRO A 9 13.07 8.12 27.32
N THR A 10 12.12 8.47 28.17
CA THR A 10 11.82 7.76 29.44
C THR A 10 11.54 6.27 29.22
N PHE A 11 10.98 5.92 28.06
CA PHE A 11 10.74 4.53 27.64
C PHE A 11 10.92 4.40 26.12
N LYS A 12 11.61 3.34 25.69
CA LYS A 12 11.83 3.03 24.28
C LYS A 12 11.40 1.59 23.99
N TYR A 13 10.40 1.44 23.12
CA TYR A 13 9.99 0.14 22.59
C TYR A 13 10.25 0.12 21.08
N THR A 14 11.27 -0.61 20.67
CA THR A 14 11.69 -0.65 19.26
C THR A 14 10.93 -1.72 18.48
N LEU A 15 10.84 -1.56 17.15
CA LEU A 15 10.29 -2.57 16.26
C LEU A 15 10.98 -3.94 16.47
N GLU A 16 12.31 -3.95 16.56
CA GLU A 16 13.10 -5.17 16.78
C GLU A 16 12.69 -5.89 18.07
N ARG A 17 12.46 -5.13 19.15
CA ARG A 17 11.99 -5.69 20.41
C ARG A 17 10.58 -6.26 20.25
N GLY A 18 9.66 -5.52 19.60
CA GLY A 18 8.30 -5.99 19.36
C GLY A 18 8.24 -7.25 18.51
N VAL A 19 9.12 -7.37 17.51
CA VAL A 19 9.28 -8.58 16.70
C VAL A 19 9.83 -9.74 17.52
N LYS A 20 10.88 -9.50 18.31
CA LYS A 20 11.48 -10.54 19.18
C LYS A 20 10.49 -11.06 20.22
N GLU A 21 9.64 -10.20 20.75
CA GLU A 21 8.60 -10.55 21.72
C GLU A 21 7.32 -11.13 21.05
N GLY A 22 7.25 -11.17 19.71
CA GLY A 22 6.13 -11.76 18.95
C GLY A 22 4.90 -10.86 18.81
N TYR A 23 4.97 -9.60 19.21
CA TYR A 23 3.85 -8.65 19.08
C TYR A 23 3.79 -7.96 17.71
N LEU A 24 4.92 -7.90 17.02
CA LEU A 24 5.04 -7.25 15.71
C LEU A 24 5.74 -8.18 14.72
N ILE A 25 5.54 -7.92 13.42
CA ILE A 25 6.22 -8.63 12.33
C ILE A 25 7.11 -7.68 11.54
N GLN A 26 8.15 -8.25 10.92
CA GLN A 26 9.08 -7.50 10.08
C GLN A 26 8.59 -7.37 8.64
N PRO A 27 8.93 -6.27 7.94
CA PRO A 27 8.78 -6.19 6.50
C PRO A 27 9.86 -6.98 5.77
N THR A 28 9.46 -7.61 4.67
CA THR A 28 10.39 -8.01 3.61
C THR A 28 10.35 -6.91 2.54
N VAL A 29 11.49 -6.25 2.32
CA VAL A 29 11.57 -5.09 1.42
C VAL A 29 11.77 -5.56 -0.02
N VAL A 30 10.90 -5.12 -0.90
CA VAL A 30 10.99 -5.30 -2.35
C VAL A 30 11.41 -3.96 -2.94
N LYS A 31 12.63 -3.88 -3.47
CA LYS A 31 13.12 -2.68 -4.15
C LYS A 31 12.95 -2.86 -5.65
N ALA A 32 12.21 -1.98 -6.29
CA ALA A 32 12.20 -1.86 -7.73
C ALA A 32 13.19 -0.78 -8.13
N THR A 33 14.28 -1.17 -8.75
CA THR A 33 15.24 -0.23 -9.34
C THR A 33 14.84 0.05 -10.78
N THR A 34 14.35 1.26 -11.03
CA THR A 34 14.26 1.78 -12.39
C THR A 34 15.66 2.24 -12.85
N PRO A 35 15.93 2.32 -14.16
CA PRO A 35 17.19 2.86 -14.68
C PRO A 35 17.48 4.29 -14.21
N ILE A 36 16.45 4.98 -13.72
CA ILE A 36 16.52 6.34 -13.19
C ILE A 36 16.19 6.27 -11.69
N THR A 37 17.20 6.26 -10.84
CA THR A 37 17.00 6.32 -9.40
C THR A 37 16.80 7.77 -8.93
N THR A 38 16.01 7.98 -7.87
CA THR A 38 15.84 9.29 -7.23
C THR A 38 17.17 9.96 -6.87
N GLN A 39 18.18 9.17 -6.55
CA GLN A 39 19.51 9.65 -6.22
C GLN A 39 20.25 10.22 -7.45
N MET A 40 20.20 9.53 -8.59
CA MET A 40 20.79 10.03 -9.84
C MET A 40 20.12 11.33 -10.33
N LEU A 41 18.80 11.43 -10.12
CA LEU A 41 18.02 12.61 -10.47
C LEU A 41 18.34 13.80 -9.56
N SER A 42 18.57 13.56 -8.25
CA SER A 42 18.91 14.63 -7.29
C SER A 42 20.31 15.18 -7.50
N GLU A 43 21.26 14.34 -7.95
CA GLU A 43 22.67 14.70 -8.13
C GLU A 43 22.95 15.40 -9.47
N LYS A 44 22.28 14.97 -10.55
CA LYS A 44 22.56 15.45 -11.91
C LYS A 44 21.53 16.46 -12.44
N GLY A 45 20.38 16.60 -11.79
CA GLY A 45 19.22 17.31 -12.36
C GLY A 45 18.64 16.56 -13.58
N LEU A 46 17.34 16.51 -13.70
CA LEU A 46 16.68 15.94 -14.86
C LEU A 46 16.30 17.03 -15.85
N HIS A 47 16.79 16.93 -17.08
CA HIS A 47 16.29 17.70 -18.19
C HIS A 47 15.14 16.93 -18.82
N ILE A 48 13.89 17.39 -18.62
CA ILE A 48 12.73 16.81 -19.29
C ILE A 48 12.42 17.66 -20.50
N GLU A 49 12.52 17.05 -21.68
CA GLU A 49 12.02 17.62 -22.90
C GLU A 49 10.52 17.36 -23.02
N ARG A 50 9.72 18.41 -23.00
CA ARG A 50 8.29 18.32 -23.35
C ARG A 50 8.06 18.98 -24.67
N VAL A 51 7.40 18.27 -25.56
CA VAL A 51 6.89 18.82 -26.81
C VAL A 51 5.51 19.42 -26.49
N ASP A 52 5.33 20.72 -26.72
CA ASP A 52 4.01 21.36 -26.57
C ASP A 52 3.09 21.04 -27.77
N GLU A 53 1.83 21.42 -27.68
CA GLU A 53 0.83 21.19 -28.75
C GLU A 53 1.21 21.81 -30.12
N TYR A 54 2.24 22.64 -30.15
CA TYR A 54 2.77 23.30 -31.35
C TYR A 54 4.10 22.71 -31.83
N GLY A 55 4.56 21.60 -31.20
CA GLY A 55 5.80 20.94 -31.58
C GLY A 55 7.08 21.59 -31.04
N ASN A 56 7.00 22.57 -30.13
CA ASN A 56 8.19 23.20 -29.56
C ASN A 56 8.71 22.39 -28.38
N ILE A 57 10.01 22.16 -28.34
CA ILE A 57 10.70 21.47 -27.24
C ILE A 57 10.92 22.47 -26.11
N LYS A 58 10.28 22.26 -24.96
CA LYS A 58 10.57 22.99 -23.72
C LYS A 58 11.37 22.12 -22.77
N ILE A 59 12.60 22.54 -22.49
CA ILE A 59 13.47 21.92 -21.51
C ILE A 59 13.08 22.46 -20.12
N LYS A 60 12.57 21.61 -19.25
CA LYS A 60 12.31 21.92 -17.84
C LYS A 60 13.36 21.28 -16.97
N ASN A 61 14.15 22.11 -16.28
CA ASN A 61 15.03 21.65 -15.21
C ASN A 61 14.18 21.32 -13.99
N VAL A 62 14.09 20.05 -13.65
CA VAL A 62 13.31 19.59 -12.48
C VAL A 62 14.19 19.70 -11.25
N LYS A 63 13.86 20.62 -10.34
CA LYS A 63 14.45 20.68 -9.02
C LYS A 63 13.83 19.60 -8.12
N ARG A 64 14.53 19.24 -7.05
CA ARG A 64 14.05 18.23 -6.09
C ARG A 64 12.62 18.47 -5.60
N SER A 65 12.20 19.73 -5.43
CA SER A 65 10.84 20.11 -5.04
C SER A 65 9.78 19.89 -6.14
N ASP A 66 10.22 19.86 -7.41
CA ASP A 66 9.33 19.65 -8.56
C ASP A 66 9.27 18.15 -8.95
N PHE A 67 10.23 17.37 -8.44
CA PHE A 67 10.36 15.95 -8.72
C PHE A 67 9.07 15.18 -8.36
N GLU A 68 8.51 15.49 -7.19
CA GLU A 68 7.31 14.86 -6.67
C GLU A 68 6.07 15.08 -7.55
N LYS A 69 6.08 16.11 -8.40
CA LYS A 69 4.93 16.51 -9.23
C LYS A 69 5.09 16.17 -10.72
N THR A 70 6.29 15.83 -11.19
CA THR A 70 6.58 15.84 -12.63
C THR A 70 7.13 14.53 -13.17
N VAL A 71 7.62 13.63 -12.33
CA VAL A 71 8.34 12.42 -12.73
C VAL A 71 7.47 11.18 -12.86
N PHE A 72 6.32 11.15 -12.20
CA PHE A 72 5.36 10.06 -12.38
C PHE A 72 4.62 10.27 -13.70
N ASN A 73 5.11 9.63 -14.75
CA ASN A 73 4.44 9.52 -16.03
C ASN A 73 3.65 8.19 -16.10
N ASP A 74 2.77 8.08 -17.08
CA ASP A 74 1.89 6.92 -17.23
C ASP A 74 2.66 5.61 -17.36
N ASP A 75 3.75 5.59 -18.16
CA ASP A 75 4.60 4.41 -18.36
C ASP A 75 5.27 3.93 -17.05
N THR A 76 5.69 4.88 -16.21
CA THR A 76 6.29 4.57 -14.90
C THR A 76 5.25 4.01 -13.96
N ASN A 77 4.06 4.60 -13.92
CA ASN A 77 2.95 4.17 -13.09
C ASN A 77 2.50 2.75 -13.48
N GLU A 78 2.35 2.47 -14.78
CA GLU A 78 2.03 1.13 -15.27
C GLU A 78 3.10 0.11 -14.87
N THR A 79 4.38 0.47 -15.01
CA THR A 79 5.50 -0.40 -14.63
C THR A 79 5.45 -0.73 -13.14
N PHE A 80 5.22 0.24 -12.27
CA PHE A 80 5.12 0.03 -10.83
C PHE A 80 3.91 -0.82 -10.46
N CYS A 81 2.75 -0.54 -11.07
CA CYS A 81 1.55 -1.35 -10.86
C CYS A 81 1.76 -2.80 -11.33
N LYS A 82 2.43 -3.02 -12.45
CA LYS A 82 2.77 -4.35 -12.97
C LYS A 82 3.70 -5.10 -12.01
N ILE A 83 4.79 -4.46 -11.57
CA ILE A 83 5.72 -5.07 -10.60
C ILE A 83 4.97 -5.43 -9.30
N PHE A 84 4.13 -4.54 -8.80
CA PHE A 84 3.31 -4.81 -7.63
C PHE A 84 2.40 -6.01 -7.86
N MET A 85 1.62 -6.03 -8.93
CA MET A 85 0.67 -7.10 -9.25
C MET A 85 1.34 -8.47 -9.44
N ASP A 86 2.60 -8.48 -9.94
CA ASP A 86 3.36 -9.70 -10.17
C ASP A 86 4.01 -10.26 -8.90
N HIS A 87 4.41 -9.39 -7.97
CA HIS A 87 5.24 -9.75 -6.81
C HIS A 87 4.58 -9.56 -5.45
N CYS A 88 3.34 -9.04 -5.41
CA CYS A 88 2.65 -8.83 -4.14
C CYS A 88 2.40 -10.13 -3.37
N LYS A 89 2.39 -10.03 -2.05
CA LYS A 89 2.00 -11.13 -1.18
C LYS A 89 0.51 -11.38 -1.31
N LYS A 90 0.18 -12.66 -1.46
CA LYS A 90 -1.20 -13.11 -1.63
C LYS A 90 -1.81 -13.55 -0.30
N ASP A 91 -3.12 -13.44 -0.22
CA ASP A 91 -3.89 -13.97 0.90
C ASP A 91 -3.70 -15.49 1.00
N PRO A 92 -3.31 -16.02 2.17
CA PRO A 92 -2.96 -17.43 2.31
C PRO A 92 -4.17 -18.39 2.21
N VAL A 93 -5.40 -17.88 2.29
CA VAL A 93 -6.63 -18.69 2.21
C VAL A 93 -7.17 -18.71 0.79
N THR A 94 -7.27 -17.55 0.16
CA THR A 94 -7.95 -17.37 -1.14
C THR A 94 -7.01 -17.32 -2.32
N ASN A 95 -5.71 -17.08 -2.07
CA ASN A 95 -4.69 -16.82 -3.08
C ASN A 95 -4.96 -15.54 -3.92
N GLU A 96 -5.92 -14.71 -3.50
CA GLU A 96 -6.11 -13.37 -4.02
C GLU A 96 -4.92 -12.47 -3.68
N ILE A 97 -4.81 -11.35 -4.36
CA ILE A 97 -3.87 -10.29 -3.95
C ILE A 97 -4.18 -9.89 -2.51
N GLY A 98 -3.19 -9.94 -1.65
CA GLY A 98 -3.32 -9.58 -0.24
C GLY A 98 -3.69 -8.12 -0.06
N LYS A 99 -4.42 -7.78 0.99
CA LYS A 99 -4.76 -6.38 1.28
C LYS A 99 -3.52 -5.49 1.25
N THR A 100 -3.64 -4.37 0.59
CA THR A 100 -2.53 -3.48 0.24
C THR A 100 -2.91 -2.03 0.49
N ILE A 101 -1.98 -1.25 1.02
CA ILE A 101 -2.05 0.22 1.02
C ILE A 101 -0.95 0.75 0.11
N ILE A 102 -1.31 1.66 -0.80
CA ILE A 102 -0.40 2.36 -1.68
C ILE A 102 -0.41 3.85 -1.34
N PHE A 103 0.76 4.40 -1.03
CA PHE A 103 0.94 5.82 -0.73
C PHE A 103 1.43 6.57 -1.96
N CYS A 104 0.66 7.54 -2.41
CA CYS A 104 0.91 8.37 -3.60
C CYS A 104 1.31 9.81 -3.24
N VAL A 105 1.91 10.54 -4.19
CA VAL A 105 2.36 11.93 -4.00
C VAL A 105 1.22 12.94 -4.01
N SER A 106 0.13 12.67 -4.76
CA SER A 106 -0.98 13.60 -4.96
C SER A 106 -2.29 12.86 -5.23
N GLN A 107 -3.41 13.58 -5.13
CA GLN A 107 -4.75 13.10 -5.45
C GLN A 107 -4.84 12.56 -6.88
N LYS A 108 -4.29 13.34 -7.84
CA LYS A 108 -4.26 12.93 -9.24
C LYS A 108 -3.47 11.64 -9.42
N HIS A 109 -2.28 11.54 -8.84
CA HIS A 109 -1.47 10.32 -8.89
C HIS A 109 -2.22 9.12 -8.28
N ALA A 110 -2.91 9.32 -7.16
CA ALA A 110 -3.72 8.26 -6.56
C ALA A 110 -4.87 7.81 -7.48
N SER A 111 -5.52 8.74 -8.17
CA SER A 111 -6.55 8.43 -9.17
C SER A 111 -5.99 7.62 -10.34
N ASP A 112 -4.85 8.04 -10.90
CA ASP A 112 -4.20 7.38 -12.04
C ASP A 112 -3.79 5.93 -11.65
N ILE A 113 -3.16 5.73 -10.49
CA ILE A 113 -2.80 4.41 -9.95
C ILE A 113 -4.04 3.54 -9.72
N THR A 114 -5.11 4.10 -9.17
CA THR A 114 -6.37 3.37 -8.94
C THR A 114 -6.97 2.86 -10.24
N GLN A 115 -6.99 3.70 -11.27
CA GLN A 115 -7.49 3.34 -12.59
C GLN A 115 -6.65 2.20 -13.20
N ILE A 116 -5.32 2.35 -13.25
CA ILE A 116 -4.40 1.35 -13.81
C ILE A 116 -4.58 -0.01 -13.11
N LEU A 117 -4.67 -0.01 -11.78
CA LEU A 117 -4.85 -1.25 -11.02
C LEU A 117 -6.20 -1.92 -11.28
N ASN A 118 -7.27 -1.16 -11.43
CA ASN A 118 -8.60 -1.71 -11.77
C ASN A 118 -8.62 -2.30 -13.18
N GLU A 119 -7.98 -1.64 -14.16
CA GLU A 119 -7.82 -2.15 -15.52
C GLU A 119 -7.04 -3.47 -15.53
N MET A 120 -5.87 -3.51 -14.87
CA MET A 120 -5.05 -4.71 -14.74
C MET A 120 -5.78 -5.85 -14.02
N ALA A 121 -6.56 -5.53 -12.97
CA ALA A 121 -7.33 -6.53 -12.25
C ALA A 121 -8.46 -7.09 -13.09
N HIS A 122 -9.14 -6.26 -13.88
CA HIS A 122 -10.17 -6.71 -14.82
C HIS A 122 -9.63 -7.69 -15.86
N GLU A 123 -8.44 -7.42 -16.39
CA GLU A 123 -7.76 -8.32 -17.34
C GLU A 123 -7.30 -9.63 -16.70
N ARG A 124 -6.68 -9.55 -15.50
CA ARG A 124 -6.11 -10.74 -14.82
C ARG A 124 -7.16 -11.64 -14.15
N PHE A 125 -8.24 -11.05 -13.68
CA PHE A 125 -9.30 -11.73 -12.93
C PHE A 125 -10.68 -11.44 -13.53
N PRO A 126 -10.95 -11.91 -14.74
CA PRO A 126 -12.21 -11.63 -15.43
C PRO A 126 -13.40 -12.10 -14.58
N ASN A 127 -14.41 -11.24 -14.47
CA ASN A 127 -15.64 -11.43 -13.69
C ASN A 127 -15.47 -11.43 -12.15
N CYS A 128 -14.27 -11.20 -11.62
CA CYS A 128 -14.05 -11.10 -10.17
C CYS A 128 -14.20 -9.67 -9.68
N TYR A 129 -13.62 -8.71 -10.42
CA TYR A 129 -13.63 -7.30 -10.10
C TYR A 129 -14.19 -6.48 -11.25
N SER A 130 -15.00 -5.46 -10.92
CA SER A 130 -15.52 -4.49 -11.90
C SER A 130 -14.65 -3.22 -11.89
N SER A 131 -14.77 -2.38 -10.89
CA SER A 131 -13.91 -1.21 -10.64
C SER A 131 -13.69 -1.06 -9.13
N ASP A 132 -13.65 -2.16 -8.43
CA ASP A 132 -13.67 -2.27 -6.98
C ASP A 132 -12.49 -3.09 -6.42
N PHE A 133 -11.53 -3.44 -7.29
CA PHE A 133 -10.26 -4.04 -6.86
C PHE A 133 -9.40 -3.03 -6.10
N ALA A 134 -9.28 -1.80 -6.63
CA ALA A 134 -8.58 -0.69 -6.02
C ALA A 134 -9.52 0.49 -5.80
N GLU A 135 -9.43 1.15 -4.65
CA GLU A 135 -10.20 2.33 -4.30
C GLU A 135 -9.29 3.47 -3.87
N GLN A 136 -9.59 4.68 -4.33
CA GLN A 136 -8.92 5.89 -3.90
C GLN A 136 -9.51 6.36 -2.57
N VAL A 137 -8.69 6.32 -1.51
CA VAL A 137 -9.08 6.73 -0.15
C VAL A 137 -8.32 8.00 0.22
N THR A 138 -8.93 9.13 -0.09
CA THR A 138 -8.31 10.45 0.09
C THR A 138 -9.36 11.46 0.56
N SER A 139 -8.92 12.59 1.12
CA SER A 139 -9.83 13.63 1.68
C SER A 139 -10.83 14.20 0.68
N ASP A 140 -10.51 14.13 -0.60
CA ASP A 140 -11.33 14.73 -1.66
C ASP A 140 -12.39 13.77 -2.21
N VAL A 141 -12.32 12.50 -1.81
CA VAL A 141 -13.29 11.47 -2.21
C VAL A 141 -14.40 11.42 -1.17
N PRO A 142 -15.67 11.62 -1.57
CA PRO A 142 -16.81 11.37 -0.69
C PRO A 142 -16.76 9.94 -0.15
N ASP A 143 -17.23 9.76 1.08
CA ASP A 143 -17.34 8.44 1.74
C ASP A 143 -16.00 7.70 1.99
N SER A 144 -14.86 8.40 1.88
CA SER A 144 -13.53 7.80 2.14
C SER A 144 -13.41 7.18 3.53
N ASN A 145 -14.13 7.69 4.51
CA ASN A 145 -14.18 7.10 5.85
C ASN A 145 -14.89 5.75 5.83
N ASP A 146 -16.00 5.63 5.11
CA ASP A 146 -16.74 4.38 4.98
C ASP A 146 -15.94 3.34 4.18
N MET A 147 -15.22 3.79 3.12
CA MET A 147 -14.26 2.94 2.39
C MET A 147 -13.15 2.43 3.31
N THR A 148 -12.63 3.27 4.19
CA THR A 148 -11.61 2.89 5.18
C THR A 148 -12.14 1.82 6.15
N ILE A 149 -13.38 1.98 6.63
CA ILE A 149 -14.05 1.01 7.51
C ILE A 149 -14.31 -0.30 6.78
N ASN A 150 -14.79 -0.23 5.53
CA ASN A 150 -15.08 -1.41 4.71
C ASN A 150 -13.82 -2.20 4.32
N PHE A 151 -12.72 -1.51 4.12
CA PHE A 151 -11.43 -2.15 3.84
C PHE A 151 -10.85 -2.82 5.09
N ASN A 152 -11.02 -2.18 6.25
CA ASN A 152 -10.70 -2.82 7.52
C ASN A 152 -11.80 -3.85 7.83
N HIS A 153 -11.41 -5.09 7.93
CA HIS A 153 -12.34 -6.13 8.33
C HIS A 153 -12.60 -6.04 9.83
N ASP A 154 -13.60 -5.28 10.23
CA ASP A 154 -14.17 -5.38 11.58
C ASP A 154 -15.12 -6.58 11.64
N ALA A 155 -15.04 -7.35 12.72
CA ALA A 155 -15.90 -8.51 12.97
C ALA A 155 -17.42 -8.18 12.92
N ASN A 156 -17.75 -6.89 12.96
CA ASN A 156 -19.11 -6.37 12.84
C ASN A 156 -19.53 -6.03 11.41
N ASN A 157 -18.60 -6.01 10.45
CA ASN A 157 -18.92 -5.71 9.05
C ASN A 157 -19.26 -7.00 8.30
N LEU A 158 -20.56 -7.34 8.30
CA LEU A 158 -21.11 -8.60 7.80
C LEU A 158 -21.15 -8.72 6.27
N ASN A 159 -20.71 -7.70 5.52
CA ASN A 159 -21.09 -7.54 4.12
C ASN A 159 -20.03 -7.96 3.09
N GLY A 160 -18.82 -8.38 3.50
CA GLY A 160 -17.77 -8.73 2.57
C GLY A 160 -17.36 -10.20 2.63
N THR A 161 -17.44 -10.87 1.49
CA THR A 161 -16.84 -12.20 1.28
C THR A 161 -15.92 -12.17 0.08
N SER A 162 -14.87 -12.99 0.09
CA SER A 162 -13.98 -13.13 -1.04
C SER A 162 -14.73 -13.56 -2.31
N SER A 163 -14.36 -13.01 -3.45
CA SER A 163 -14.87 -13.45 -4.74
C SER A 163 -14.47 -14.90 -5.06
N PHE A 164 -13.43 -15.43 -4.41
CA PHE A 164 -12.87 -16.77 -4.64
C PHE A 164 -13.29 -17.79 -3.57
N ASN A 165 -13.72 -17.34 -2.40
CA ASN A 165 -14.20 -18.21 -1.32
C ASN A 165 -15.32 -17.53 -0.53
N LYS A 166 -16.55 -17.97 -0.74
CA LYS A 166 -17.76 -17.42 -0.07
C LYS A 166 -17.79 -17.67 1.44
N ASN A 167 -16.98 -18.60 1.95
CA ASN A 167 -16.85 -18.88 3.37
C ASN A 167 -15.73 -18.07 4.05
N TYR A 168 -15.12 -17.13 3.32
CA TYR A 168 -14.03 -16.30 3.83
C TYR A 168 -14.44 -14.83 3.86
N ARG A 169 -14.47 -14.26 5.05
CA ARG A 169 -14.83 -12.86 5.27
C ARG A 169 -13.64 -11.97 4.92
N THR A 170 -13.81 -11.10 3.97
CA THR A 170 -12.80 -10.10 3.62
C THR A 170 -13.44 -8.98 2.80
N SER A 171 -12.78 -7.83 2.73
CA SER A 171 -13.18 -6.76 1.82
C SER A 171 -13.00 -7.22 0.37
N LYS A 172 -13.94 -6.88 -0.51
CA LYS A 172 -13.80 -7.08 -1.95
C LYS A 172 -12.68 -6.21 -2.51
N THR A 173 -12.57 -4.98 -2.03
CA THR A 173 -11.45 -4.10 -2.32
C THR A 173 -10.16 -4.68 -1.75
N ARG A 174 -9.16 -4.85 -2.61
CA ARG A 174 -7.86 -5.41 -2.23
C ARG A 174 -6.79 -4.34 -2.05
N VAL A 175 -6.95 -3.18 -2.68
CA VAL A 175 -5.97 -2.10 -2.66
C VAL A 175 -6.63 -0.78 -2.29
N CYS A 176 -6.14 -0.14 -1.22
CA CYS A 176 -6.45 1.24 -0.92
C CYS A 176 -5.31 2.14 -1.39
N VAL A 177 -5.61 3.08 -2.26
CA VAL A 177 -4.67 4.07 -2.79
C VAL A 177 -4.91 5.40 -2.10
N THR A 178 -3.90 5.91 -1.39
CA THR A 178 -4.05 7.10 -0.55
C THR A 178 -2.88 8.07 -0.71
N VAL A 179 -3.08 9.31 -0.29
CA VAL A 179 -2.00 10.30 -0.17
C VAL A 179 -1.52 10.40 1.28
N GLY A 180 -2.45 10.49 2.23
CA GLY A 180 -2.10 10.69 3.64
C GLY A 180 -3.13 10.20 4.65
N MET A 181 -4.37 9.90 4.26
CA MET A 181 -5.45 9.57 5.21
C MET A 181 -5.16 8.33 6.07
N MET A 182 -4.50 7.33 5.52
CA MET A 182 -4.23 6.06 6.21
C MET A 182 -2.86 6.04 6.92
N THR A 183 -2.16 7.18 7.01
CA THR A 183 -0.87 7.25 7.70
C THR A 183 -1.02 7.17 9.22
N THR A 184 -2.08 7.74 9.77
CA THR A 184 -2.35 7.76 11.22
C THR A 184 -3.72 7.21 11.54
N GLY A 185 -3.88 6.58 12.71
CA GLY A 185 -5.17 6.16 13.25
C GLY A 185 -5.86 4.96 12.56
N TYR A 186 -5.32 4.44 11.48
CA TYR A 186 -5.88 3.31 10.75
C TYR A 186 -5.25 1.98 11.17
N ASP A 187 -6.04 0.96 11.47
CA ASP A 187 -5.58 -0.36 11.88
C ASP A 187 -6.22 -1.47 11.01
N CYS A 188 -5.44 -2.04 10.12
CA CYS A 188 -5.81 -3.17 9.27
C CYS A 188 -4.81 -4.31 9.52
N GLN A 189 -5.18 -5.25 10.38
CA GLN A 189 -4.26 -6.28 10.85
C GLN A 189 -3.91 -7.30 9.77
N ASP A 190 -4.84 -7.59 8.87
CA ASP A 190 -4.67 -8.51 7.74
C ASP A 190 -3.96 -7.90 6.51
N LEU A 191 -3.37 -6.70 6.66
CA LEU A 191 -2.62 -6.01 5.63
C LEU A 191 -1.34 -6.79 5.28
N LEU A 192 -1.16 -7.17 4.01
CA LEU A 192 -0.04 -7.97 3.53
C LEU A 192 0.99 -7.20 2.71
N ASN A 193 0.61 -6.06 2.15
CA ASN A 193 1.51 -5.25 1.33
C ASN A 193 1.37 -3.77 1.68
N VAL A 194 2.49 -3.06 1.67
CA VAL A 194 2.59 -1.61 1.79
C VAL A 194 3.46 -1.11 0.65
N CYS A 195 2.99 -0.16 -0.14
CA CYS A 195 3.71 0.35 -1.29
C CYS A 195 3.95 1.86 -1.14
N PHE A 196 5.19 2.28 -1.34
CA PHE A 196 5.57 3.69 -1.40
C PHE A 196 5.77 4.08 -2.87
N MET A 197 4.75 4.68 -3.47
CA MET A 197 4.83 5.33 -4.78
C MET A 197 5.01 6.84 -4.59
N ARG A 198 5.81 7.20 -3.61
CA ARG A 198 6.18 8.58 -3.27
C ARG A 198 7.49 8.61 -2.48
N PRO A 199 8.32 9.63 -2.66
CA PRO A 199 9.46 9.83 -1.77
C PRO A 199 9.01 10.07 -0.33
N VAL A 200 9.61 9.37 0.62
CA VAL A 200 9.35 9.56 2.05
C VAL A 200 10.54 10.28 2.69
N MET A 201 10.38 11.59 2.94
CA MET A 201 11.47 12.43 3.44
C MET A 201 11.53 12.49 4.97
N SER A 202 10.42 12.20 5.64
CA SER A 202 10.34 12.23 7.10
C SER A 202 10.54 10.82 7.67
N PRO A 203 11.53 10.61 8.56
CA PRO A 203 11.68 9.34 9.28
C PRO A 203 10.42 8.95 10.06
N THR A 204 9.71 9.94 10.61
CA THR A 204 8.46 9.72 11.35
C THR A 204 7.37 9.19 10.43
N ASP A 205 7.18 9.79 9.26
CA ASP A 205 6.19 9.34 8.28
C ASP A 205 6.52 7.93 7.79
N PHE A 206 7.80 7.66 7.50
CA PHE A 206 8.25 6.32 7.12
C PHE A 206 7.89 5.27 8.17
N VAL A 207 8.16 5.55 9.45
CA VAL A 207 7.85 4.64 10.55
C VAL A 207 6.34 4.43 10.68
N GLN A 208 5.53 5.49 10.56
CA GLN A 208 4.08 5.41 10.63
C GLN A 208 3.48 4.60 9.47
N MET A 209 3.89 4.89 8.25
CA MET A 209 3.41 4.21 7.05
C MET A 209 3.82 2.73 7.03
N LYS A 210 5.10 2.44 7.29
CA LYS A 210 5.61 1.08 7.45
C LYS A 210 4.91 0.33 8.58
N GLY A 211 4.63 1.03 9.67
CA GLY A 211 3.95 0.48 10.85
C GLY A 211 2.56 -0.11 10.56
N ARG A 212 1.91 0.28 9.46
CA ARG A 212 0.61 -0.28 9.07
C ARG A 212 0.67 -1.78 8.81
N GLY A 213 1.80 -2.29 8.27
CA GLY A 213 1.98 -3.72 7.99
C GLY A 213 2.45 -4.55 9.18
N THR A 214 2.92 -3.96 10.26
CA THR A 214 3.63 -4.69 11.34
C THR A 214 2.74 -5.50 12.29
N ARG A 215 1.41 -5.41 12.20
CA ARG A 215 0.49 -6.14 13.06
C ARG A 215 0.53 -7.64 12.80
N THR A 216 0.48 -8.41 13.87
CA THR A 216 0.24 -9.86 13.81
C THR A 216 -1.21 -10.13 13.45
N PHE A 217 -1.47 -11.20 12.71
CA PHE A 217 -2.82 -11.63 12.37
C PHE A 217 -2.88 -13.12 12.08
N ASN A 218 -4.03 -13.75 12.36
CA ASN A 218 -4.29 -15.12 12.00
C ASN A 218 -5.50 -15.19 11.04
N PHE A 219 -5.23 -15.56 9.79
CA PHE A 219 -6.23 -15.59 8.73
C PHE A 219 -7.34 -16.63 8.94
N ILE A 220 -7.14 -17.62 9.82
CA ILE A 220 -8.18 -18.55 10.22
C ILE A 220 -9.40 -17.82 10.79
N ASN A 221 -9.19 -16.69 11.46
CA ASN A 221 -10.26 -15.91 12.06
C ASN A 221 -11.28 -15.37 11.04
N LEU A 222 -10.89 -15.29 9.77
CA LEU A 222 -11.74 -14.84 8.68
C LEU A 222 -12.59 -15.98 8.06
N LEU A 223 -12.31 -17.24 8.39
CA LEU A 223 -13.13 -18.38 7.96
C LEU A 223 -14.46 -18.42 8.73
N MET A 224 -15.56 -18.62 8.02
CA MET A 224 -16.90 -18.70 8.62
C MET A 224 -17.25 -20.12 9.10
N SER A 225 -16.62 -21.14 8.52
CA SER A 225 -16.86 -22.53 8.84
C SER A 225 -15.92 -23.05 9.92
N GLU A 226 -16.46 -23.46 11.05
CA GLU A 226 -15.68 -24.09 12.13
C GLU A 226 -14.96 -25.37 11.65
N LYS A 227 -15.59 -26.15 10.76
CA LYS A 227 -14.98 -27.34 10.18
C LYS A 227 -13.72 -27.03 9.37
N GLU A 228 -13.72 -25.90 8.66
CA GLU A 228 -12.56 -25.43 7.90
C GLU A 228 -11.46 -24.91 8.82
N LYS A 229 -11.81 -24.26 9.93
CA LYS A 229 -10.86 -23.79 10.93
C LYS A 229 -10.05 -24.93 11.55
N TYR A 230 -10.69 -26.05 11.87
CA TYR A 230 -10.01 -27.20 12.48
C TYR A 230 -9.11 -27.98 11.52
N SER A 231 -9.32 -27.86 10.21
CA SER A 231 -8.54 -28.58 9.20
C SER A 231 -7.24 -27.90 8.80
N LYS A 232 -7.02 -26.66 9.23
CA LYS A 232 -5.86 -25.86 8.84
C LYS A 232 -4.99 -25.57 10.06
N GLU A 233 -3.77 -26.02 10.03
CA GLU A 233 -2.71 -25.55 10.91
C GLU A 233 -2.56 -24.03 10.72
N THR A 234 -2.11 -23.35 11.75
CA THR A 234 -2.05 -21.89 11.87
C THR A 234 -1.69 -21.14 10.58
N LEU A 235 -2.61 -20.30 10.09
CA LEU A 235 -2.38 -19.38 8.98
C LEU A 235 -1.98 -18.00 9.52
N GLU A 236 -0.91 -17.97 10.30
CA GLU A 236 -0.39 -16.75 10.88
C GLU A 236 0.32 -15.89 9.84
N LYS A 237 0.10 -14.60 9.93
CA LYS A 237 0.85 -13.59 9.19
C LYS A 237 2.27 -13.53 9.73
N LYS A 238 3.25 -14.05 8.95
CA LYS A 238 4.67 -14.11 9.35
C LYS A 238 5.48 -12.92 8.89
N GLU A 239 5.06 -12.25 7.82
CA GLU A 239 5.71 -11.10 7.22
C GLU A 239 4.71 -10.29 6.40
N PHE A 240 5.08 -9.08 6.03
CA PHE A 240 4.42 -8.30 5.00
C PHE A 240 5.47 -7.77 4.02
N LEU A 241 5.06 -7.46 2.79
CA LEU A 241 5.94 -6.87 1.80
C LEU A 241 5.87 -5.35 1.86
N LEU A 242 7.05 -4.74 1.81
CA LEU A 242 7.22 -3.30 1.68
C LEU A 242 7.85 -3.01 0.32
N PHE A 243 7.07 -2.45 -0.60
CA PHE A 243 7.53 -2.00 -1.90
C PHE A 243 8.02 -0.57 -1.80
N ASP A 244 9.25 -0.34 -2.24
CA ASP A 244 9.90 0.96 -2.30
C ASP A 244 10.26 1.23 -3.77
N PHE A 245 9.46 2.11 -4.42
CA PHE A 245 9.55 2.44 -5.82
C PHE A 245 10.22 3.79 -6.08
#